data_343c987687f0d5cffdbd9a9ee573fb2d
#
_entry.id   343c987687f0d5cffdbd9a9ee573fb2d
#
_cell.length_a   1.000
_cell.length_b   1.000
_cell.length_c   1.000
_cell.angle_alpha   90.00
_cell.angle_beta   90.00
_cell.angle_gamma   90.00
#
_symmetry.space_group_name_H-M   'P 1'
#
loop_
_entity.id
_entity.type
_entity.pdbx_description
1 polymer ?
#
loop_
_entity_poly.entity_id
_entity_poly.type
_entity_poly.pdbx_seq_one_letter_code
_entity_poly.pdbx_strand_id
1 'polypeptide(L)'
;MSSPSISILLPTYNYARFLPEAIESVLAQDWPDFELLISDDRSTDGSAAILASYAARDSRIRCHLQPVNLGMVANWNWCLGQARGEYVKFLFGDDRLESPRALRSLRDALAQHPSASLAASARSILNAESALVGLWDEFQDAGLHSGPTVIQRCLRETRNLIGEPSVTLFRRRDAARGFDPRYRQLVDLEFWFHLLEQGDFVYLPEPLCSFRRHTAQQSEQHAIAEVGKWELFELFAASRARAAQQGQSWPAHQFLPLYHHLTHHCRQTATPPPAMQSLRQELAAEIPPLHYAAFRARRHLRSLAHGIRRRLSAAPGTAPA
;
A
#
# COMPACT_ATOMS: atom_id res chain seq x y z
N MET A 1 -5.63 15.95 -29.29
CA MET A 1 -4.39 15.65 -28.55
C MET A 1 -4.39 14.18 -28.22
N SER A 2 -3.28 13.48 -28.39
CA SER A 2 -3.15 12.08 -27.96
C SER A 2 -3.33 11.98 -26.45
N SER A 3 -3.88 10.87 -25.96
CA SER A 3 -3.94 10.61 -24.52
C SER A 3 -2.51 10.48 -23.98
N PRO A 4 -2.20 10.97 -22.75
CA PRO A 4 -0.90 10.80 -22.15
C PRO A 4 -0.64 9.30 -21.88
N SER A 5 0.63 8.90 -21.79
CA SER A 5 0.93 7.50 -21.44
C SER A 5 0.70 7.21 -19.96
N ILE A 6 0.95 8.18 -19.08
CA ILE A 6 0.80 8.02 -17.62
C ILE A 6 -0.11 9.12 -17.07
N SER A 7 -1.12 8.73 -16.29
CA SER A 7 -1.85 9.65 -15.42
C SER A 7 -1.30 9.56 -14.00
N ILE A 8 -0.73 10.66 -13.52
CA ILE A 8 -0.31 10.80 -12.11
C ILE A 8 -1.47 11.45 -11.37
N LEU A 9 -1.98 10.75 -10.37
CA LEU A 9 -3.13 11.14 -9.57
C LEU A 9 -2.66 11.55 -8.18
N LEU A 10 -2.91 12.81 -7.82
CA LEU A 10 -2.52 13.38 -6.54
C LEU A 10 -3.78 13.83 -5.78
N PRO A 11 -4.46 12.90 -5.08
CA PRO A 11 -5.51 13.28 -4.13
C PRO A 11 -4.87 13.93 -2.90
N THR A 12 -5.43 15.06 -2.44
CA THR A 12 -4.87 15.80 -1.31
C THR A 12 -5.96 16.36 -0.40
N TYR A 13 -5.65 16.47 0.89
CA TYR A 13 -6.45 17.16 1.89
C TYR A 13 -5.58 17.69 3.02
N ASN A 14 -5.45 19.02 3.13
CA ASN A 14 -4.64 19.72 4.15
C ASN A 14 -3.15 19.33 4.15
N TYR A 15 -2.54 19.28 2.96
CA TYR A 15 -1.12 18.98 2.76
C TYR A 15 -0.33 20.17 2.14
N ALA A 16 -0.77 21.43 2.35
CA ALA A 16 -0.12 22.63 1.80
C ALA A 16 1.40 22.63 2.02
N ARG A 17 1.87 22.17 3.19
CA ARG A 17 3.29 22.10 3.55
C ARG A 17 4.10 21.19 2.60
N PHE A 18 3.54 20.11 2.14
CA PHE A 18 4.25 19.07 1.39
C PHE A 18 4.01 19.11 -0.12
N LEU A 19 2.88 19.70 -0.54
CA LEU A 19 2.47 19.75 -1.95
C LEU A 19 3.55 20.30 -2.91
N PRO A 20 4.31 21.35 -2.59
CA PRO A 20 5.36 21.82 -3.49
C PRO A 20 6.41 20.73 -3.78
N GLU A 21 6.86 20.01 -2.76
CA GLU A 21 7.86 18.94 -2.91
C GLU A 21 7.31 17.77 -3.76
N ALA A 22 6.06 17.37 -3.52
CA ALA A 22 5.38 16.34 -4.29
C ALA A 22 5.28 16.73 -5.78
N ILE A 23 4.77 17.93 -6.08
CA ILE A 23 4.54 18.40 -7.45
C ILE A 23 5.86 18.59 -8.19
N GLU A 24 6.88 19.25 -7.58
CA GLU A 24 8.19 19.46 -8.20
C GLU A 24 8.88 18.10 -8.51
N SER A 25 8.71 17.08 -7.67
CA SER A 25 9.26 15.74 -7.94
C SER A 25 8.66 15.10 -9.20
N VAL A 26 7.40 15.40 -9.50
CA VAL A 26 6.73 14.95 -10.74
C VAL A 26 7.24 15.75 -11.93
N LEU A 27 7.36 17.08 -11.80
CA LEU A 27 7.81 17.94 -12.89
C LEU A 27 9.28 17.68 -13.28
N ALA A 28 10.08 17.17 -12.35
CA ALA A 28 11.48 16.80 -12.55
C ALA A 28 11.68 15.43 -13.25
N GLN A 29 10.61 14.72 -13.61
CA GLN A 29 10.72 13.43 -14.25
C GLN A 29 11.23 13.53 -15.71
N ASP A 30 12.08 12.60 -16.11
CA ASP A 30 12.66 12.52 -17.47
C ASP A 30 11.69 11.90 -18.51
N TRP A 31 10.50 11.50 -18.08
CA TRP A 31 9.39 11.02 -18.91
C TRP A 31 8.38 12.14 -19.13
N PRO A 32 8.32 12.81 -20.30
CA PRO A 32 7.50 13.99 -20.50
C PRO A 32 6.02 13.71 -20.78
N ASP A 33 5.71 12.48 -21.22
CA ASP A 33 4.35 12.11 -21.66
C ASP A 33 3.48 11.64 -20.48
N PHE A 34 3.10 12.61 -19.64
CA PHE A 34 2.18 12.40 -18.52
C PHE A 34 1.18 13.55 -18.38
N GLU A 35 0.09 13.28 -17.66
CA GLU A 35 -0.74 14.30 -17.01
C GLU A 35 -0.58 14.19 -15.48
N LEU A 36 -0.64 15.33 -14.79
CA LEU A 36 -0.75 15.39 -13.33
C LEU A 36 -2.14 15.91 -12.96
N LEU A 37 -3.00 15.02 -12.49
CA LEU A 37 -4.32 15.35 -11.99
C LEU A 37 -4.29 15.47 -10.47
N ILE A 38 -4.57 16.66 -9.96
CA ILE A 38 -4.61 16.96 -8.54
C ILE A 38 -6.06 17.18 -8.12
N SER A 39 -6.54 16.40 -7.15
CA SER A 39 -7.87 16.58 -6.57
C SER A 39 -7.75 17.01 -5.12
N ASP A 40 -8.07 18.26 -4.86
CA ASP A 40 -8.12 18.81 -3.51
C ASP A 40 -9.50 18.53 -2.88
N ASP A 41 -9.52 17.74 -1.83
CA ASP A 41 -10.73 17.30 -1.12
C ASP A 41 -11.27 18.38 -0.17
N ARG A 42 -11.31 19.65 -0.65
CA ARG A 42 -11.76 20.82 0.10
C ARG A 42 -10.86 21.15 1.28
N SER A 43 -9.56 21.30 1.03
CA SER A 43 -8.58 21.74 2.03
C SER A 43 -8.87 23.14 2.58
N THR A 44 -8.42 23.36 3.82
CA THR A 44 -8.59 24.62 4.56
C THR A 44 -7.27 25.30 4.93
N ASP A 45 -6.12 24.73 4.51
CA ASP A 45 -4.76 25.10 4.92
C ASP A 45 -3.98 25.92 3.88
N GLY A 46 -4.62 26.43 2.83
CA GLY A 46 -3.96 27.17 1.76
C GLY A 46 -3.53 26.30 0.56
N SER A 47 -3.79 25.00 0.56
CA SER A 47 -3.49 24.10 -0.57
C SER A 47 -4.01 24.65 -1.90
N ALA A 48 -5.25 25.17 -1.95
CA ALA A 48 -5.87 25.68 -3.18
C ALA A 48 -5.03 26.77 -3.88
N ALA A 49 -4.42 27.70 -3.14
CA ALA A 49 -3.58 28.76 -3.71
C ALA A 49 -2.29 28.20 -4.32
N ILE A 50 -1.67 27.22 -3.66
CA ILE A 50 -0.49 26.51 -4.16
C ILE A 50 -0.84 25.78 -5.46
N LEU A 51 -1.93 25.02 -5.49
CA LEU A 51 -2.37 24.26 -6.66
C LEU A 51 -2.67 25.17 -7.86
N ALA A 52 -3.34 26.31 -7.63
CA ALA A 52 -3.60 27.29 -8.68
C ALA A 52 -2.31 27.84 -9.29
N SER A 53 -1.27 28.10 -8.48
CA SER A 53 0.02 28.61 -8.96
C SER A 53 0.74 27.58 -9.84
N TYR A 54 0.69 26.28 -9.50
CA TYR A 54 1.30 25.22 -10.32
C TYR A 54 0.53 24.98 -11.61
N ALA A 55 -0.80 24.94 -11.57
CA ALA A 55 -1.64 24.77 -12.77
C ALA A 55 -1.43 25.91 -13.80
N ALA A 56 -1.09 27.13 -13.35
CA ALA A 56 -0.77 28.24 -14.24
C ALA A 56 0.64 28.12 -14.89
N ARG A 57 1.54 27.32 -14.31
CA ARG A 57 2.94 27.18 -14.77
C ARG A 57 3.15 26.03 -15.77
N ASP A 58 2.35 24.96 -15.68
CA ASP A 58 2.53 23.77 -16.52
C ASP A 58 1.17 23.21 -16.98
N SER A 59 0.97 23.19 -18.30
CA SER A 59 -0.28 22.74 -18.92
C SER A 59 -0.59 21.24 -18.73
N ARG A 60 0.37 20.44 -18.28
CA ARG A 60 0.17 19.03 -17.93
C ARG A 60 -0.55 18.87 -16.58
N ILE A 61 -0.61 19.94 -15.76
CA ILE A 61 -1.27 19.95 -14.45
C ILE A 61 -2.74 20.30 -14.62
N ARG A 62 -3.60 19.46 -14.09
CA ARG A 62 -5.05 19.67 -13.99
C ARG A 62 -5.45 19.63 -12.52
N CYS A 63 -5.89 20.76 -11.99
CA CYS A 63 -6.38 20.85 -10.61
C CYS A 63 -7.90 20.85 -10.57
N HIS A 64 -8.45 20.13 -9.61
CA HIS A 64 -9.86 20.10 -9.27
C HIS A 64 -10.03 20.33 -7.78
N LEU A 65 -10.85 21.32 -7.41
CA LEU A 65 -11.24 21.56 -6.03
C LEU A 65 -12.61 20.94 -5.82
N GLN A 66 -12.71 19.94 -4.94
CA GLN A 66 -13.98 19.28 -4.66
C GLN A 66 -14.96 20.25 -3.98
N PRO A 67 -16.23 20.28 -4.41
CA PRO A 67 -17.22 21.19 -3.83
C PRO A 67 -17.57 20.85 -2.37
N VAL A 68 -17.37 19.60 -1.99
CA VAL A 68 -17.51 19.05 -0.63
C VAL A 68 -16.35 18.12 -0.32
N ASN A 69 -16.05 17.90 0.95
CA ASN A 69 -15.09 16.84 1.32
C ASN A 69 -15.74 15.49 1.06
N LEU A 70 -15.16 14.73 0.13
CA LEU A 70 -15.63 13.40 -0.28
C LEU A 70 -15.12 12.30 0.65
N GLY A 71 -14.02 12.56 1.33
CA GLY A 71 -13.26 11.55 2.06
C GLY A 71 -12.30 10.76 1.15
N MET A 72 -11.35 10.09 1.79
CA MET A 72 -10.19 9.46 1.15
C MET A 72 -10.55 8.58 -0.05
N VAL A 73 -11.34 7.53 0.16
CA VAL A 73 -11.62 6.52 -0.89
C VAL A 73 -12.42 7.11 -2.04
N ALA A 74 -13.39 7.97 -1.75
CA ALA A 74 -14.21 8.59 -2.79
C ALA A 74 -13.39 9.58 -3.63
N ASN A 75 -12.47 10.34 -3.02
CA ASN A 75 -11.57 11.23 -3.74
C ASN A 75 -10.55 10.45 -4.59
N TRP A 76 -10.03 9.31 -4.10
CA TRP A 76 -9.16 8.44 -4.90
C TRP A 76 -9.90 7.87 -6.12
N ASN A 77 -11.12 7.38 -5.92
CA ASN A 77 -11.95 6.86 -7.01
C ASN A 77 -12.34 7.95 -8.02
N TRP A 78 -12.61 9.17 -7.54
CA TRP A 78 -12.85 10.30 -8.42
C TRP A 78 -11.60 10.56 -9.29
N CYS A 79 -10.41 10.63 -8.72
CA CYS A 79 -9.16 10.79 -9.47
C CYS A 79 -8.99 9.67 -10.51
N LEU A 80 -9.20 8.43 -10.11
CA LEU A 80 -9.06 7.26 -10.99
C LEU A 80 -10.04 7.34 -12.18
N GLY A 81 -11.27 7.77 -11.93
CA GLY A 81 -12.29 7.98 -12.99
C GLY A 81 -11.95 9.10 -13.98
N GLN A 82 -11.07 10.04 -13.60
CA GLN A 82 -10.62 11.14 -14.46
C GLN A 82 -9.31 10.84 -15.22
N ALA A 83 -8.63 9.73 -14.91
CA ALA A 83 -7.39 9.32 -15.54
C ALA A 83 -7.57 9.00 -17.04
N ARG A 84 -6.65 9.46 -17.87
CA ARG A 84 -6.67 9.27 -19.33
C ARG A 84 -5.54 8.38 -19.82
N GLY A 85 -4.46 8.27 -19.06
CA GLY A 85 -3.26 7.50 -19.38
C GLY A 85 -3.51 6.01 -19.50
N GLU A 86 -2.64 5.30 -20.21
CA GLU A 86 -2.60 3.84 -20.21
C GLU A 86 -2.22 3.30 -18.83
N TYR A 87 -1.29 3.98 -18.19
CA TYR A 87 -0.82 3.66 -16.85
C TYR A 87 -1.30 4.70 -15.84
N VAL A 88 -1.51 4.25 -14.61
CA VAL A 88 -1.93 5.11 -13.50
C VAL A 88 -0.91 5.01 -12.37
N LYS A 89 -0.52 6.17 -11.88
CA LYS A 89 0.36 6.38 -10.74
C LYS A 89 -0.35 7.23 -9.71
N PHE A 90 -0.58 6.72 -8.51
CA PHE A 90 -0.90 7.59 -7.39
C PHE A 90 0.39 8.18 -6.80
N LEU A 91 0.32 9.43 -6.40
CA LEU A 91 1.33 10.07 -5.57
C LEU A 91 0.57 10.89 -4.52
N PHE A 92 0.74 10.58 -3.26
CA PHE A 92 0.09 11.33 -2.20
C PHE A 92 0.78 12.66 -1.97
N GLY A 93 0.02 13.65 -1.48
CA GLY A 93 0.51 15.03 -1.34
C GLY A 93 1.64 15.22 -0.33
N ASP A 94 1.91 14.22 0.50
CA ASP A 94 2.99 14.18 1.49
C ASP A 94 4.20 13.34 1.05
N ASP A 95 4.12 12.63 -0.09
CA ASP A 95 5.19 11.81 -0.67
C ASP A 95 5.87 12.52 -1.84
N ARG A 96 6.97 11.93 -2.36
CA ARG A 96 7.66 12.39 -3.56
C ARG A 96 8.24 11.25 -4.38
N LEU A 97 8.53 11.51 -5.65
CA LEU A 97 9.37 10.65 -6.48
C LEU A 97 10.85 10.93 -6.13
N GLU A 98 11.63 9.87 -5.90
CA GLU A 98 13.02 9.98 -5.44
C GLU A 98 14.05 10.10 -6.58
N SER A 99 13.65 9.68 -7.79
CA SER A 99 14.54 9.68 -8.94
C SER A 99 13.86 10.32 -10.14
N PRO A 100 14.57 11.12 -10.96
CA PRO A 100 14.04 11.61 -12.25
C PRO A 100 13.59 10.49 -13.19
N ARG A 101 14.07 9.25 -13.00
CA ARG A 101 13.70 8.09 -13.80
C ARG A 101 12.58 7.24 -13.22
N ALA A 102 11.97 7.65 -12.08
CA ALA A 102 10.99 6.83 -11.38
C ALA A 102 9.79 6.42 -12.26
N LEU A 103 9.20 7.36 -12.99
CA LEU A 103 8.09 7.08 -13.91
C LEU A 103 8.54 6.15 -15.05
N ARG A 104 9.67 6.43 -15.66
CA ARG A 104 10.24 5.63 -16.74
C ARG A 104 10.50 4.20 -16.28
N SER A 105 11.18 4.02 -15.15
CA SER A 105 11.52 2.70 -14.62
C SER A 105 10.28 1.84 -14.33
N LEU A 106 9.29 2.40 -13.66
CA LEU A 106 8.03 1.69 -13.37
C LEU A 106 7.25 1.36 -14.65
N ARG A 107 7.17 2.30 -15.61
CA ARG A 107 6.49 2.09 -16.88
C ARG A 107 7.19 1.03 -17.72
N ASP A 108 8.51 1.08 -17.83
CA ASP A 108 9.30 0.13 -18.60
C ASP A 108 9.18 -1.29 -18.01
N ALA A 109 9.14 -1.41 -16.68
CA ALA A 109 8.89 -2.68 -16.01
C ALA A 109 7.55 -3.30 -16.43
N LEU A 110 6.46 -2.52 -16.46
CA LEU A 110 5.16 -3.01 -16.96
C LEU A 110 5.19 -3.27 -18.48
N ALA A 111 5.84 -2.43 -19.27
CA ALA A 111 5.92 -2.59 -20.71
C ALA A 111 6.65 -3.87 -21.12
N GLN A 112 7.73 -4.23 -20.39
CA GLN A 112 8.52 -5.45 -20.61
C GLN A 112 7.77 -6.71 -20.16
N HIS A 113 6.76 -6.59 -19.30
CA HIS A 113 5.98 -7.69 -18.78
C HIS A 113 4.47 -7.51 -19.06
N PRO A 114 3.99 -7.87 -20.27
CA PRO A 114 2.60 -7.67 -20.67
C PRO A 114 1.56 -8.37 -19.80
N SER A 115 1.94 -9.46 -19.11
CA SER A 115 1.10 -10.18 -18.15
C SER A 115 0.95 -9.44 -16.81
N ALA A 116 1.84 -8.47 -16.51
CA ALA A 116 1.79 -7.75 -15.25
C ALA A 116 0.72 -6.65 -15.27
N SER A 117 -0.11 -6.62 -14.25
CA SER A 117 -1.12 -5.57 -13.99
C SER A 117 -0.58 -4.48 -13.04
N LEU A 118 0.40 -4.81 -12.22
CA LEU A 118 0.92 -3.97 -11.15
C LEU A 118 2.45 -4.02 -11.11
N ALA A 119 3.10 -2.85 -10.97
CA ALA A 119 4.50 -2.71 -10.61
C ALA A 119 4.63 -1.93 -9.31
N ALA A 120 5.64 -2.25 -8.50
CA ALA A 120 6.00 -1.48 -7.32
C ALA A 120 7.51 -1.41 -7.15
N SER A 121 7.96 -0.47 -6.32
CA SER A 121 9.38 -0.33 -5.98
C SER A 121 9.62 -0.34 -4.47
N ALA A 122 10.89 -0.51 -4.07
CA ALA A 122 11.32 -0.10 -2.75
C ALA A 122 11.06 1.39 -2.53
N ARG A 123 11.11 1.86 -1.29
CA ARG A 123 10.82 3.24 -0.93
C ARG A 123 11.73 3.81 0.14
N SER A 124 12.07 5.07 -0.03
CA SER A 124 12.71 5.88 0.99
C SER A 124 11.69 6.25 2.07
N ILE A 125 12.08 6.21 3.33
CA ILE A 125 11.26 6.67 4.44
C ILE A 125 11.73 8.06 4.86
N LEU A 126 10.85 9.04 4.76
CA LEU A 126 11.11 10.42 5.16
C LEU A 126 10.43 10.74 6.49
N ASN A 127 11.02 11.65 7.26
CA ASN A 127 10.32 12.27 8.38
C ASN A 127 9.54 13.52 7.93
N ALA A 128 8.89 14.22 8.86
CA ALA A 128 8.13 15.43 8.60
C ALA A 128 8.97 16.61 8.04
N GLU A 129 10.29 16.58 8.22
CA GLU A 129 11.26 17.57 7.76
C GLU A 129 11.94 17.16 6.45
N SER A 130 11.41 16.16 5.72
CA SER A 130 11.96 15.62 4.47
C SER A 130 13.32 14.97 4.60
N ALA A 131 13.79 14.68 5.83
CA ALA A 131 15.03 13.94 6.04
C ALA A 131 14.82 12.44 5.83
N LEU A 132 15.77 11.78 5.15
CA LEU A 132 15.80 10.34 4.98
C LEU A 132 16.08 9.66 6.32
N VAL A 133 15.17 8.82 6.79
CA VAL A 133 15.27 8.10 8.07
C VAL A 133 15.30 6.58 7.91
N GLY A 134 15.11 6.07 6.72
CA GLY A 134 15.15 4.64 6.45
C GLY A 134 14.87 4.27 5.00
N LEU A 135 14.98 2.98 4.73
CA LEU A 135 14.62 2.34 3.46
C LEU A 135 13.71 1.15 3.77
N TRP A 136 12.60 1.05 3.04
CA TRP A 136 11.76 -0.14 3.09
C TRP A 136 11.83 -0.88 1.76
N ASP A 137 12.40 -2.07 1.81
CA ASP A 137 12.45 -3.07 0.75
C ASP A 137 11.80 -4.35 1.29
N GLU A 138 10.46 -4.34 1.43
CA GLU A 138 9.75 -5.40 2.11
C GLU A 138 9.52 -6.62 1.24
N PHE A 139 9.40 -6.45 -0.07
CA PHE A 139 9.21 -7.55 -1.00
C PHE A 139 10.54 -8.28 -1.30
N GLN A 140 11.65 -7.54 -1.45
CA GLN A 140 13.04 -7.99 -1.62
C GLN A 140 13.36 -8.72 -2.94
N ASP A 141 12.45 -9.54 -3.45
CA ASP A 141 12.68 -10.34 -4.65
C ASP A 141 12.37 -9.52 -5.91
N ALA A 142 13.40 -9.12 -6.66
CA ALA A 142 13.25 -8.35 -7.89
C ALA A 142 12.62 -9.16 -9.04
N GLY A 143 11.93 -8.48 -9.95
CA GLY A 143 11.40 -9.06 -11.19
C GLY A 143 9.94 -9.44 -11.16
N LEU A 144 9.57 -10.37 -12.06
CA LEU A 144 8.18 -10.79 -12.30
C LEU A 144 7.74 -11.88 -11.33
N HIS A 145 6.57 -11.71 -10.72
CA HIS A 145 5.96 -12.64 -9.79
C HIS A 145 4.50 -12.89 -10.14
N SER A 146 4.05 -14.14 -10.02
CA SER A 146 2.65 -14.49 -10.21
C SER A 146 1.75 -13.76 -9.20
N GLY A 147 0.69 -13.11 -9.67
CA GLY A 147 -0.25 -12.38 -8.84
C GLY A 147 -0.80 -13.20 -7.67
N PRO A 148 -1.35 -14.41 -7.90
CA PRO A 148 -1.80 -15.27 -6.80
C PRO A 148 -0.73 -15.60 -5.76
N THR A 149 0.54 -15.76 -6.17
CA THR A 149 1.65 -16.01 -5.25
C THR A 149 1.92 -14.81 -4.36
N VAL A 150 1.88 -13.59 -4.90
CA VAL A 150 2.05 -12.34 -4.14
C VAL A 150 0.92 -12.15 -3.13
N ILE A 151 -0.34 -12.36 -3.54
CA ILE A 151 -1.50 -12.32 -2.65
C ILE A 151 -1.30 -13.27 -1.46
N GLN A 152 -0.96 -14.55 -1.74
CA GLN A 152 -0.72 -15.52 -0.69
C GLN A 152 0.43 -15.12 0.23
N ARG A 153 1.51 -14.56 -0.31
CA ARG A 153 2.65 -14.10 0.48
C ARG A 153 2.26 -12.99 1.44
N CYS A 154 1.56 -11.95 0.99
CA CYS A 154 1.04 -10.88 1.86
C CYS A 154 0.17 -11.44 2.99
N LEU A 155 -0.73 -12.37 2.68
CA LEU A 155 -1.63 -12.98 3.66
C LEU A 155 -0.92 -13.90 4.65
N ARG A 156 0.07 -14.69 4.20
CA ARG A 156 0.90 -15.54 5.08
C ARG A 156 1.75 -14.72 6.04
N GLU A 157 2.30 -13.60 5.56
CA GLU A 157 3.10 -12.70 6.37
C GLU A 157 2.26 -11.69 7.16
N THR A 158 0.94 -11.62 6.88
CA THR A 158 0.01 -10.65 7.49
C THR A 158 0.47 -9.20 7.34
N ARG A 159 1.00 -8.87 6.15
CA ARG A 159 1.61 -7.56 5.84
C ARG A 159 1.31 -7.14 4.41
N ASN A 160 1.23 -5.82 4.18
CA ASN A 160 1.32 -5.27 2.85
C ASN A 160 2.80 -5.26 2.41
N LEU A 161 3.20 -6.23 1.58
CA LEU A 161 4.55 -6.33 1.03
C LEU A 161 4.72 -5.54 -0.27
N ILE A 162 3.62 -5.10 -0.88
CA ILE A 162 3.58 -4.37 -2.15
C ILE A 162 3.92 -2.90 -1.91
N GLY A 163 3.31 -2.32 -0.89
CA GLY A 163 3.51 -0.93 -0.48
C GLY A 163 2.28 -0.06 -0.73
N GLU A 164 2.43 1.20 -0.36
CA GLU A 164 1.43 2.25 -0.46
C GLU A 164 1.23 2.69 -1.92
N PRO A 165 0.12 3.36 -2.26
CA PRO A 165 -0.15 3.80 -3.64
C PRO A 165 0.95 4.67 -4.26
N SER A 166 1.68 5.45 -3.45
CA SER A 166 2.80 6.27 -3.92
C SER A 166 3.98 5.47 -4.51
N VAL A 167 4.12 4.17 -4.22
CA VAL A 167 5.23 3.34 -4.73
C VAL A 167 4.83 2.46 -5.91
N THR A 168 3.58 2.50 -6.34
CA THR A 168 3.03 1.61 -7.38
C THR A 168 2.76 2.32 -8.69
N LEU A 169 2.74 1.56 -9.78
CA LEU A 169 2.18 1.90 -11.09
C LEU A 169 1.35 0.72 -11.59
N PHE A 170 0.20 0.96 -12.18
CA PHE A 170 -0.66 -0.10 -12.69
C PHE A 170 -1.31 0.25 -14.04
N ARG A 171 -1.85 -0.75 -14.72
CA ARG A 171 -2.56 -0.55 -15.96
C ARG A 171 -3.98 -0.06 -15.68
N ARG A 172 -4.37 1.07 -16.28
CA ARG A 172 -5.70 1.64 -16.10
C ARG A 172 -6.84 0.68 -16.50
N ARG A 173 -6.63 -0.14 -17.52
CA ARG A 173 -7.63 -1.11 -17.99
C ARG A 173 -8.03 -2.15 -16.92
N ASP A 174 -7.10 -2.49 -16.01
CA ASP A 174 -7.30 -3.49 -14.97
C ASP A 174 -7.92 -2.87 -13.69
N ALA A 175 -8.04 -1.54 -13.66
CA ALA A 175 -8.46 -0.76 -12.49
C ALA A 175 -9.93 -0.24 -12.57
N ALA A 176 -10.73 -0.73 -13.50
CA ALA A 176 -12.07 -0.19 -13.78
C ALA A 176 -13.04 -0.24 -12.57
N ARG A 177 -12.87 -1.23 -11.67
CA ARG A 177 -13.68 -1.35 -10.45
C ARG A 177 -13.43 -0.19 -9.47
N GLY A 178 -12.20 0.33 -9.40
CA GLY A 178 -11.76 1.27 -8.39
C GLY A 178 -11.52 0.63 -7.02
N PHE A 179 -11.20 1.49 -6.05
CA PHE A 179 -11.00 1.12 -4.64
C PHE A 179 -12.35 0.80 -3.98
N ASP A 180 -12.39 -0.23 -3.16
CA ASP A 180 -13.60 -0.66 -2.47
C ASP A 180 -13.85 0.20 -1.21
N PRO A 181 -14.96 0.97 -1.15
CA PRO A 181 -15.25 1.87 -0.04
C PRO A 181 -15.61 1.17 1.28
N ARG A 182 -15.75 -0.16 1.29
CA ARG A 182 -15.96 -0.95 2.50
C ARG A 182 -14.69 -1.00 3.36
N TYR A 183 -13.52 -0.91 2.73
CA TYR A 183 -12.22 -0.88 3.42
C TYR A 183 -11.83 0.55 3.81
N ARG A 184 -11.16 0.69 4.95
CA ARG A 184 -10.72 1.98 5.49
C ARG A 184 -9.22 2.01 5.78
N GLN A 185 -8.66 0.87 6.25
CA GLN A 185 -7.25 0.72 6.58
C GLN A 185 -6.48 -0.01 5.47
N LEU A 186 -7.05 -1.08 4.91
CA LEU A 186 -6.41 -1.90 3.89
C LEU A 186 -6.97 -1.63 2.47
N VAL A 187 -7.35 -0.38 2.22
CA VAL A 187 -7.93 0.07 0.94
C VAL A 187 -7.00 -0.22 -0.23
N ASP A 188 -5.71 0.07 -0.06
CA ASP A 188 -4.66 -0.17 -1.03
C ASP A 188 -4.41 -1.67 -1.23
N LEU A 189 -4.23 -2.43 -0.16
CA LEU A 189 -3.93 -3.86 -0.24
C LEU A 189 -5.09 -4.63 -0.90
N GLU A 190 -6.34 -4.30 -0.60
CA GLU A 190 -7.51 -4.87 -1.24
C GLU A 190 -7.51 -4.58 -2.76
N PHE A 191 -7.20 -3.35 -3.14
CA PHE A 191 -7.14 -2.96 -4.54
C PHE A 191 -5.96 -3.63 -5.27
N TRP A 192 -4.81 -3.78 -4.63
CA TRP A 192 -3.69 -4.56 -5.18
C TRP A 192 -4.07 -6.01 -5.42
N PHE A 193 -4.79 -6.64 -4.50
CA PHE A 193 -5.27 -8.00 -4.70
C PHE A 193 -6.23 -8.11 -5.88
N HIS A 194 -7.13 -7.13 -6.04
CA HIS A 194 -7.99 -7.06 -7.22
C HIS A 194 -7.21 -6.99 -8.54
N LEU A 195 -6.13 -6.19 -8.60
CA LEU A 195 -5.28 -6.11 -9.80
C LEU A 195 -4.50 -7.42 -10.02
N LEU A 196 -3.98 -8.02 -8.95
CA LEU A 196 -3.19 -9.25 -8.98
C LEU A 196 -4.02 -10.52 -9.26
N GLU A 197 -5.32 -10.44 -9.15
CA GLU A 197 -6.25 -11.46 -9.65
C GLU A 197 -6.39 -11.42 -11.18
N GLN A 198 -6.00 -10.33 -11.82
CA GLN A 198 -6.09 -10.11 -13.27
C GLN A 198 -4.74 -10.24 -13.97
N GLY A 199 -3.62 -10.13 -13.24
CA GLY A 199 -2.29 -10.19 -13.83
C GLY A 199 -1.19 -10.37 -12.80
N ASP A 200 0.04 -10.30 -13.29
CA ASP A 200 1.24 -10.52 -12.49
C ASP A 200 1.73 -9.22 -11.82
N PHE A 201 2.74 -9.36 -10.99
CA PHE A 201 3.41 -8.30 -10.24
C PHE A 201 4.87 -8.16 -10.67
N VAL A 202 5.33 -6.94 -10.89
CA VAL A 202 6.76 -6.65 -11.10
C VAL A 202 7.28 -5.82 -9.94
N TYR A 203 8.39 -6.27 -9.35
CA TYR A 203 9.05 -5.56 -8.27
C TYR A 203 10.42 -5.03 -8.64
N LEU A 204 10.69 -3.76 -8.31
CA LEU A 204 11.97 -3.07 -8.48
C LEU A 204 12.56 -2.77 -7.09
N PRO A 205 13.77 -3.27 -6.77
CA PRO A 205 14.38 -3.05 -5.46
C PRO A 205 14.98 -1.64 -5.29
N GLU A 206 15.01 -0.84 -6.38
CA GLU A 206 15.44 0.56 -6.33
C GLU A 206 14.38 1.43 -5.64
N PRO A 207 14.74 2.31 -4.69
CA PRO A 207 13.79 3.24 -4.08
C PRO A 207 13.45 4.37 -5.04
N LEU A 208 12.34 4.23 -5.77
CA LEU A 208 11.88 5.18 -6.78
C LEU A 208 10.94 6.24 -6.20
N CYS A 209 10.36 5.99 -5.05
CA CYS A 209 9.38 6.85 -4.38
C CYS A 209 9.69 6.93 -2.89
N SER A 210 9.15 7.95 -2.22
CA SER A 210 9.20 8.03 -0.76
C SER A 210 7.84 7.69 -0.14
N PHE A 211 7.91 7.38 1.15
CA PHE A 211 6.79 7.37 2.09
C PHE A 211 7.16 8.26 3.27
N ARG A 212 6.40 9.32 3.48
CA ARG A 212 6.65 10.24 4.59
C ARG A 212 5.91 9.79 5.83
N ARG A 213 6.56 9.93 6.98
CA ARG A 213 5.97 9.64 8.30
C ARG A 213 5.81 10.91 9.11
N HIS A 214 4.57 11.23 9.48
CA HIS A 214 4.23 12.34 10.36
C HIS A 214 2.92 12.08 11.11
N THR A 215 2.70 12.78 12.21
CA THR A 215 1.58 12.53 13.14
C THR A 215 0.19 12.84 12.57
N ALA A 216 0.11 13.65 11.52
CA ALA A 216 -1.15 14.01 10.87
C ALA A 216 -1.59 13.00 9.78
N GLN A 217 -0.83 11.91 9.55
CA GLN A 217 -1.21 10.89 8.57
C GLN A 217 -2.48 10.14 8.96
N GLN A 218 -3.30 9.84 7.98
CA GLN A 218 -4.55 9.10 8.19
C GLN A 218 -4.32 7.67 8.69
N SER A 219 -3.26 7.01 8.23
CA SER A 219 -2.86 5.68 8.69
C SER A 219 -2.57 5.63 10.20
N GLU A 220 -1.90 6.65 10.75
CA GLU A 220 -1.63 6.76 12.19
C GLU A 220 -2.93 6.98 12.98
N GLN A 221 -3.83 7.83 12.48
CA GLN A 221 -5.13 8.09 13.11
C GLN A 221 -6.03 6.85 13.09
N HIS A 222 -6.07 6.11 11.99
CA HIS A 222 -6.83 4.87 11.87
C HIS A 222 -6.28 3.78 12.79
N ALA A 223 -4.95 3.66 12.91
CA ALA A 223 -4.33 2.69 13.80
C ALA A 223 -4.71 2.95 15.27
N ILE A 224 -4.69 4.21 15.69
CA ILE A 224 -5.10 4.61 17.05
C ILE A 224 -6.59 4.31 17.29
N ALA A 225 -7.45 4.54 16.31
CA ALA A 225 -8.89 4.31 16.39
C ALA A 225 -9.31 2.85 16.16
N GLU A 226 -8.36 1.93 15.98
CA GLU A 226 -8.61 0.51 15.59
C GLU A 226 -9.51 0.36 14.35
N VAL A 227 -9.50 1.34 13.46
CA VAL A 227 -10.26 1.28 12.21
C VAL A 227 -9.71 0.13 11.36
N GLY A 228 -10.60 -0.64 10.76
CA GLY A 228 -10.19 -1.74 9.90
C GLY A 228 -9.61 -2.96 10.62
N LYS A 229 -9.80 -3.08 11.94
CA LYS A 229 -9.28 -4.18 12.76
C LYS A 229 -9.54 -5.58 12.20
N TRP A 230 -10.66 -5.76 11.48
CA TRP A 230 -11.07 -7.03 10.91
C TRP A 230 -10.78 -7.17 9.40
N GLU A 231 -10.42 -6.08 8.73
CA GLU A 231 -10.28 -6.03 7.26
C GLU A 231 -9.30 -7.07 6.70
N LEU A 232 -8.21 -7.36 7.41
CA LEU A 232 -7.25 -8.39 6.96
C LEU A 232 -7.91 -9.77 6.88
N PHE A 233 -8.77 -10.09 7.82
CA PHE A 233 -9.44 -11.40 7.87
C PHE A 233 -10.57 -11.49 6.86
N GLU A 234 -11.29 -10.38 6.62
CA GLU A 234 -12.28 -10.26 5.56
C GLU A 234 -11.63 -10.41 4.19
N LEU A 235 -10.51 -9.72 3.98
CA LEU A 235 -9.73 -9.81 2.75
C LEU A 235 -9.21 -11.23 2.51
N PHE A 236 -8.71 -11.90 3.56
CA PHE A 236 -8.29 -13.30 3.48
C PHE A 236 -9.46 -14.23 3.11
N ALA A 237 -10.61 -14.11 3.78
CA ALA A 237 -11.77 -14.95 3.52
C ALA A 237 -12.26 -14.77 2.07
N ALA A 238 -12.35 -13.52 1.61
CA ALA A 238 -12.75 -13.20 0.25
C ALA A 238 -11.77 -13.74 -0.79
N SER A 239 -10.46 -13.56 -0.59
CA SER A 239 -9.42 -14.05 -1.50
C SER A 239 -9.38 -15.56 -1.56
N ARG A 240 -9.52 -16.23 -0.41
CA ARG A 240 -9.59 -17.70 -0.34
C ARG A 240 -10.82 -18.26 -1.08
N ALA A 241 -11.97 -17.61 -0.92
CA ALA A 241 -13.20 -18.01 -1.62
C ALA A 241 -13.06 -17.85 -3.14
N ARG A 242 -12.47 -16.74 -3.62
CA ARG A 242 -12.20 -16.55 -5.05
C ARG A 242 -11.20 -17.56 -5.60
N ALA A 243 -10.13 -17.86 -4.87
CA ALA A 243 -9.16 -18.89 -5.25
C ALA A 243 -9.83 -20.27 -5.39
N ALA A 244 -10.72 -20.64 -4.47
CA ALA A 244 -11.47 -21.89 -4.54
C ALA A 244 -12.39 -21.95 -5.77
N GLN A 245 -13.06 -20.85 -6.14
CA GLN A 245 -13.85 -20.76 -7.37
C GLN A 245 -13.01 -20.95 -8.64
N GLN A 246 -11.72 -20.62 -8.59
CA GLN A 246 -10.75 -20.84 -9.66
C GLN A 246 -10.05 -22.22 -9.60
N GLY A 247 -10.52 -23.12 -8.72
CA GLY A 247 -9.93 -24.45 -8.53
C GLY A 247 -8.60 -24.48 -7.77
N GLN A 248 -8.22 -23.36 -7.15
CA GLN A 248 -7.01 -23.27 -6.32
C GLN A 248 -7.30 -23.66 -4.87
N SER A 249 -6.42 -24.45 -4.27
CA SER A 249 -6.51 -24.81 -2.86
C SER A 249 -5.51 -23.97 -2.03
N TRP A 250 -6.02 -23.32 -0.98
CA TRP A 250 -5.22 -22.59 0.01
C TRP A 250 -5.36 -23.25 1.38
N PRO A 251 -4.54 -24.28 1.69
CA PRO A 251 -4.65 -25.01 2.94
C PRO A 251 -4.40 -24.11 4.17
N ALA A 252 -5.24 -24.20 5.17
CA ALA A 252 -5.21 -23.32 6.35
C ALA A 252 -3.88 -23.35 7.11
N HIS A 253 -3.16 -24.50 7.10
CA HIS A 253 -1.85 -24.60 7.77
C HIS A 253 -0.76 -23.72 7.16
N GLN A 254 -0.93 -23.21 5.95
CA GLN A 254 -0.01 -22.24 5.35
C GLN A 254 -0.20 -20.81 5.88
N PHE A 255 -1.34 -20.52 6.55
CA PHE A 255 -1.72 -19.21 7.06
C PHE A 255 -1.75 -19.17 8.60
N LEU A 256 -0.85 -19.90 9.25
CA LEU A 256 -0.77 -19.96 10.72
C LEU A 256 -0.59 -18.59 11.41
N PRO A 257 0.21 -17.64 10.89
CA PRO A 257 0.28 -16.30 11.45
C PRO A 257 -1.09 -15.58 11.46
N LEU A 258 -1.81 -15.63 10.34
CA LEU A 258 -3.14 -15.04 10.21
C LEU A 258 -4.15 -15.69 11.16
N TYR A 259 -4.20 -17.02 11.21
CA TYR A 259 -5.04 -17.77 12.14
C TYR A 259 -4.72 -17.41 13.60
N HIS A 260 -3.45 -17.25 13.94
CA HIS A 260 -3.02 -16.86 15.26
C HIS A 260 -3.52 -15.44 15.63
N HIS A 261 -3.38 -14.47 14.70
CA HIS A 261 -3.87 -13.11 14.89
C HIS A 261 -5.40 -13.08 15.01
N LEU A 262 -6.12 -13.79 14.16
CA LEU A 262 -7.59 -13.92 14.24
C LEU A 262 -8.02 -14.48 15.59
N THR A 263 -7.37 -15.57 16.05
CA THR A 263 -7.66 -16.18 17.34
C THR A 263 -7.41 -15.21 18.50
N HIS A 264 -6.33 -14.43 18.43
CA HIS A 264 -6.00 -13.43 19.44
C HIS A 264 -7.04 -12.31 19.49
N HIS A 265 -7.39 -11.72 18.34
CA HIS A 265 -8.42 -10.68 18.24
C HIS A 265 -9.80 -11.16 18.72
N CYS A 266 -10.21 -12.38 18.32
CA CYS A 266 -11.48 -12.95 18.82
C CYS A 266 -11.50 -13.11 20.34
N ARG A 267 -10.37 -13.37 20.98
CA ARG A 267 -10.29 -13.50 22.46
C ARG A 267 -10.29 -12.15 23.18
N GLN A 268 -9.75 -11.12 22.56
CA GLN A 268 -9.66 -9.78 23.16
C GLN A 268 -10.93 -8.94 22.96
N THR A 269 -11.74 -9.28 21.98
CA THR A 269 -12.98 -8.58 21.67
C THR A 269 -14.14 -9.23 22.42
N ALA A 270 -14.90 -8.45 23.18
CA ALA A 270 -16.03 -8.96 23.98
C ALA A 270 -17.07 -9.66 23.09
N THR A 271 -17.37 -9.09 21.93
CA THR A 271 -18.32 -9.61 20.92
C THR A 271 -17.68 -9.60 19.54
N PRO A 272 -16.86 -10.61 19.18
CA PRO A 272 -16.30 -10.68 17.84
C PRO A 272 -17.40 -10.83 16.78
N PRO A 273 -17.24 -10.27 15.57
CA PRO A 273 -18.20 -10.45 14.49
C PRO A 273 -18.48 -11.94 14.22
N PRO A 274 -19.74 -12.36 14.00
CA PRO A 274 -20.08 -13.77 13.75
C PRO A 274 -19.27 -14.38 12.59
N ALA A 275 -19.07 -13.64 11.50
CA ALA A 275 -18.27 -14.08 10.37
C ALA A 275 -16.81 -14.42 10.77
N MET A 276 -16.21 -13.64 11.69
CA MET A 276 -14.86 -13.89 12.18
C MET A 276 -14.78 -15.12 13.09
N GLN A 277 -15.83 -15.37 13.88
CA GLN A 277 -15.93 -16.60 14.66
C GLN A 277 -16.06 -17.83 13.76
N SER A 278 -16.90 -17.77 12.71
CA SER A 278 -17.04 -18.85 11.72
C SER A 278 -15.72 -19.11 11.01
N LEU A 279 -15.06 -18.08 10.48
CA LEU A 279 -13.76 -18.19 9.84
C LEU A 279 -12.72 -18.87 10.76
N ARG A 280 -12.68 -18.46 12.03
CA ARG A 280 -11.78 -19.07 13.02
C ARG A 280 -12.06 -20.56 13.24
N GLN A 281 -13.35 -20.95 13.29
CA GLN A 281 -13.76 -22.36 13.45
C GLN A 281 -13.40 -23.19 12.22
N GLU A 282 -13.66 -22.68 11.02
CA GLU A 282 -13.29 -23.31 9.75
C GLU A 282 -11.78 -23.57 9.68
N LEU A 283 -10.96 -22.53 9.93
CA LEU A 283 -9.51 -22.67 9.92
C LEU A 283 -9.02 -23.64 11.01
N ALA A 284 -9.65 -23.63 12.19
CA ALA A 284 -9.29 -24.55 13.27
C ALA A 284 -9.55 -26.00 12.90
N ALA A 285 -10.61 -26.29 12.14
CA ALA A 285 -10.92 -27.66 11.69
C ALA A 285 -9.92 -28.20 10.66
N GLU A 286 -9.33 -27.30 9.86
CA GLU A 286 -8.34 -27.68 8.83
C GLU A 286 -6.89 -27.75 9.36
N ILE A 287 -6.57 -27.01 10.45
CA ILE A 287 -5.20 -26.93 10.98
C ILE A 287 -4.94 -28.08 11.95
N PRO A 288 -4.00 -29.01 11.63
CA PRO A 288 -3.63 -30.06 12.58
C PRO A 288 -3.12 -29.45 13.90
N PRO A 289 -3.59 -29.93 15.08
CA PRO A 289 -3.22 -29.37 16.38
C PRO A 289 -1.70 -29.29 16.61
N LEU A 290 -0.96 -30.30 16.15
CA LEU A 290 0.51 -30.34 16.26
C LEU A 290 1.19 -29.23 15.42
N HIS A 291 0.67 -28.91 14.25
CA HIS A 291 1.22 -27.82 13.42
C HIS A 291 1.07 -26.47 14.13
N TYR A 292 -0.09 -26.21 14.72
CA TYR A 292 -0.31 -24.97 15.45
C TYR A 292 0.50 -24.87 16.74
N ALA A 293 0.64 -25.99 17.47
CA ALA A 293 1.48 -26.06 18.65
C ALA A 293 2.96 -25.78 18.31
N ALA A 294 3.48 -26.40 17.24
CA ALA A 294 4.84 -26.17 16.77
C ALA A 294 5.06 -24.71 16.32
N PHE A 295 4.09 -24.11 15.61
CA PHE A 295 4.13 -22.70 15.24
C PHE A 295 4.22 -21.79 16.47
N ARG A 296 3.38 -22.00 17.50
CA ARG A 296 3.39 -21.22 18.73
C ARG A 296 4.73 -21.32 19.48
N ALA A 297 5.28 -22.53 19.58
CA ALA A 297 6.56 -22.77 20.23
C ALA A 297 7.70 -22.02 19.50
N ARG A 298 7.77 -22.11 18.16
CA ARG A 298 8.77 -21.38 17.36
C ARG A 298 8.64 -19.85 17.52
N ARG A 299 7.42 -19.32 17.54
CA ARG A 299 7.16 -17.90 17.75
C ARG A 299 7.64 -17.45 19.12
N HIS A 300 7.37 -18.22 20.18
CA HIS A 300 7.82 -17.95 21.53
C HIS A 300 9.34 -17.91 21.63
N LEU A 301 10.02 -18.89 21.05
CA LEU A 301 11.49 -18.94 21.02
C LEU A 301 12.11 -17.75 20.28
N ARG A 302 11.53 -17.34 19.15
CA ARG A 302 11.98 -16.13 18.43
C ARG A 302 11.81 -14.86 19.26
N SER A 303 10.70 -14.72 19.97
CA SER A 303 10.46 -13.58 20.87
C SER A 303 11.48 -13.52 22.01
N LEU A 304 11.81 -14.66 22.63
CA LEU A 304 12.85 -14.76 23.66
C LEU A 304 14.23 -14.38 23.10
N ALA A 305 14.62 -14.92 21.95
CA ALA A 305 15.89 -14.62 21.30
C ALA A 305 16.01 -13.12 20.96
N HIS A 306 14.93 -12.50 20.49
CA HIS A 306 14.91 -11.06 20.22
C HIS A 306 15.02 -10.22 21.49
N GLY A 307 14.34 -10.61 22.57
CA GLY A 307 14.45 -9.97 23.89
C GLY A 307 15.86 -10.05 24.47
N ILE A 308 16.54 -11.19 24.31
CA ILE A 308 17.94 -11.37 24.76
C ILE A 308 18.87 -10.49 23.93
N ARG A 309 18.75 -10.46 22.58
CA ARG A 309 19.58 -9.59 21.74
C ARG A 309 19.42 -8.11 22.09
N ARG A 310 18.19 -7.62 22.33
CA ARG A 310 17.94 -6.24 22.77
C ARG A 310 18.59 -5.92 24.12
N ARG A 311 18.61 -6.86 25.07
CA ARG A 311 19.25 -6.67 26.38
C ARG A 311 20.78 -6.64 26.26
N LEU A 312 21.36 -7.47 25.38
CA LEU A 312 22.81 -7.50 25.14
C LEU A 312 23.28 -6.23 24.37
N SER A 313 22.48 -5.69 23.45
CA SER A 313 22.82 -4.45 22.76
C SER A 313 22.58 -3.18 23.59
N ALA A 314 21.83 -3.26 24.69
CA ALA A 314 21.57 -2.16 25.60
C ALA A 314 22.49 -2.15 26.84
N ALA A 315 23.43 -3.10 26.99
CA ALA A 315 24.43 -3.08 28.07
C ALA A 315 25.42 -1.92 27.81
N PRO A 316 25.64 -1.00 28.80
CA PRO A 316 26.61 0.09 28.65
C PRO A 316 27.98 -0.50 28.49
N GLY A 317 28.68 -0.13 27.40
CA GLY A 317 30.07 -0.48 27.19
C GLY A 317 30.91 -0.01 28.41
N THR A 318 31.61 -0.95 29.03
CA THR A 318 32.67 -0.62 29.98
C THR A 318 33.70 0.24 29.26
N ALA A 319 33.82 1.50 29.67
CA ALA A 319 34.89 2.36 29.21
C ALA A 319 36.24 1.72 29.58
N PRO A 320 37.23 1.69 28.68
CA PRO A 320 38.59 1.32 29.05
C PRO A 320 39.18 2.42 29.91
N ALA A 321 39.86 2.00 30.98
CA ALA A 321 40.62 2.83 31.90
C ALA A 321 41.85 3.47 31.21
#